data_705117ca618ea260835a4b2091c660fb
#
_entry.id   705117ca618ea260835a4b2091c660fb
#
_cell.length_a   1.000
_cell.length_b   1.000
_cell.length_c   1.000
_cell.angle_alpha   90.00
_cell.angle_beta   90.00
_cell.angle_gamma   90.00
#
_symmetry.space_group_name_H-M   'P 1'
#
loop_
_entity.id
_entity.type
_entity.pdbx_description
1 polymer ?
#
loop_
_entity_poly.entity_id
_entity_poly.type
_entity_poly.pdbx_seq_one_letter_code
_entity_poly.pdbx_strand_id
1 'polypeptide(L)'
;IFFPILVPYLVWTATSWNKIAKVGISLVCLFIIFMSFSSSEEAKNQALELTDQAEAYINEGKIEEALEAISQSKSLFSDREQNKAFALEEIINKINSEDFLKTSLLEMSDDDFELLKNGELTTSFVDHPVLNDIFIQKLFENADKRAEYIAEKEKERLEEERRQRKEMIEKAFSAWDGSHRNLTAYIKENMNDPKSYEHVETVYWDMGDHLIVMTTFRGKNAFGGVVKNAVKAKVSLEGEILEILDVIQ
;
A
#
# COMPACT_ATOMS: atom_id res chain seq x y z
N ILE A 1 30.81 -13.48 -17.03
CA ILE A 1 31.23 -12.52 -18.09
C ILE A 1 32.77 -12.38 -18.18
N PHE A 2 33.53 -12.60 -17.09
CA PHE A 2 35.02 -12.47 -17.11
C PHE A 2 35.79 -13.72 -17.57
N PHE A 3 35.18 -14.89 -17.59
CA PHE A 3 35.85 -16.16 -17.85
C PHE A 3 36.44 -16.29 -19.27
N PRO A 4 35.78 -15.88 -20.36
CA PRO A 4 36.32 -16.06 -21.70
C PRO A 4 37.55 -15.19 -22.01
N ILE A 5 37.72 -14.04 -21.33
CA ILE A 5 38.86 -13.14 -21.53
C ILE A 5 40.04 -13.56 -20.69
N LEU A 6 39.81 -14.14 -19.51
CA LEU A 6 40.85 -14.59 -18.58
C LEU A 6 41.60 -15.82 -19.10
N VAL A 7 40.94 -16.74 -19.82
CA VAL A 7 41.55 -17.98 -20.34
C VAL A 7 42.67 -17.71 -21.37
N PRO A 8 42.48 -16.86 -22.40
CA PRO A 8 43.57 -16.52 -23.32
C PRO A 8 44.78 -15.89 -22.61
N TYR A 9 44.52 -15.00 -21.62
CA TYR A 9 45.58 -14.35 -20.83
C TYR A 9 46.38 -15.37 -20.01
N LEU A 10 45.69 -16.30 -19.32
CA LEU A 10 46.35 -17.38 -18.56
C LEU A 10 47.13 -18.33 -19.42
N VAL A 11 46.62 -18.66 -20.62
CA VAL A 11 47.33 -19.49 -21.59
C VAL A 11 48.62 -18.83 -22.09
N TRP A 12 48.59 -17.51 -22.33
CA TRP A 12 49.76 -16.77 -22.75
C TRP A 12 50.83 -16.65 -21.65
N THR A 13 50.45 -16.59 -20.40
CA THR A 13 51.36 -16.52 -19.25
C THR A 13 51.95 -17.90 -18.86
N ALA A 14 51.33 -19.01 -19.31
CA ALA A 14 51.84 -20.35 -19.03
C ALA A 14 53.15 -20.62 -19.78
N THR A 15 54.27 -20.80 -19.09
CA THR A 15 55.59 -21.01 -19.69
C THR A 15 55.82 -22.36 -20.28
N SER A 16 55.03 -23.37 -19.86
CA SER A 16 55.19 -24.80 -20.27
C SER A 16 54.60 -25.16 -21.63
N TRP A 17 53.82 -24.27 -22.25
CA TRP A 17 53.13 -24.57 -23.53
C TRP A 17 53.88 -24.01 -24.73
N ASN A 18 53.88 -24.76 -25.83
CA ASN A 18 54.49 -24.27 -27.06
C ASN A 18 53.66 -23.14 -27.72
N LYS A 19 54.29 -22.32 -28.55
CA LYS A 19 53.63 -21.13 -29.17
C LYS A 19 52.41 -21.51 -30.01
N ILE A 20 52.42 -22.65 -30.72
CA ILE A 20 51.32 -23.11 -31.58
C ILE A 20 50.10 -23.47 -30.76
N ALA A 21 50.27 -24.17 -29.63
CA ALA A 21 49.18 -24.51 -28.72
C ALA A 21 48.55 -23.24 -28.09
N LYS A 22 49.35 -22.26 -27.70
CA LYS A 22 48.87 -20.99 -27.17
C LYS A 22 48.02 -20.23 -28.18
N VAL A 23 48.46 -20.14 -29.43
CA VAL A 23 47.71 -19.48 -30.51
C VAL A 23 46.41 -20.24 -30.82
N GLY A 24 46.45 -21.58 -30.89
CA GLY A 24 45.26 -22.39 -31.15
C GLY A 24 44.15 -22.21 -30.08
N ILE A 25 44.53 -22.27 -28.81
CA ILE A 25 43.56 -22.06 -27.70
C ILE A 25 43.02 -20.65 -27.70
N SER A 26 43.85 -19.64 -27.93
CA SER A 26 43.38 -18.25 -28.02
C SER A 26 42.41 -18.03 -29.16
N LEU A 27 42.61 -18.63 -30.32
CA LEU A 27 41.68 -18.58 -31.46
C LEU A 27 40.36 -19.27 -31.15
N VAL A 28 40.39 -20.44 -30.50
CA VAL A 28 39.15 -21.13 -30.06
C VAL A 28 38.37 -20.30 -29.07
N CYS A 29 39.04 -19.70 -28.09
CA CYS A 29 38.36 -18.81 -27.13
C CYS A 29 37.74 -17.58 -27.81
N LEU A 30 38.45 -16.94 -28.75
CA LEU A 30 37.93 -15.83 -29.55
C LEU A 30 36.71 -16.25 -30.39
N PHE A 31 36.76 -17.46 -30.99
CA PHE A 31 35.63 -17.99 -31.74
C PHE A 31 34.41 -18.25 -30.86
N ILE A 32 34.61 -18.81 -29.66
CA ILE A 32 33.53 -19.02 -28.68
C ILE A 32 32.92 -17.66 -28.24
N ILE A 33 33.75 -16.64 -27.98
CA ILE A 33 33.31 -15.30 -27.65
C ILE A 33 32.47 -14.69 -28.80
N PHE A 34 32.98 -14.84 -30.06
CA PHE A 34 32.29 -14.34 -31.23
C PHE A 34 30.95 -15.04 -31.47
N MET A 35 30.91 -16.38 -31.34
CA MET A 35 29.64 -17.14 -31.45
C MET A 35 28.64 -16.78 -30.34
N SER A 36 29.11 -16.59 -29.10
CA SER A 36 28.24 -16.16 -27.99
C SER A 36 27.71 -14.76 -28.20
N PHE A 37 28.50 -13.84 -28.73
CA PHE A 37 28.09 -12.48 -29.05
C PHE A 37 27.08 -12.44 -30.20
N SER A 38 27.36 -13.18 -31.29
CA SER A 38 26.47 -13.32 -32.46
C SER A 38 25.11 -13.91 -32.08
N SER A 39 25.09 -14.93 -31.25
CA SER A 39 23.87 -15.58 -30.75
C SER A 39 23.06 -14.63 -29.81
N SER A 40 23.74 -13.79 -29.03
CA SER A 40 23.08 -12.79 -28.18
C SER A 40 22.44 -11.66 -28.99
N GLU A 41 23.08 -11.21 -30.05
CA GLU A 41 22.57 -10.16 -30.93
C GLU A 41 21.40 -10.65 -31.77
N GLU A 42 21.43 -11.89 -32.23
CA GLU A 42 20.32 -12.52 -32.95
C GLU A 42 19.10 -12.70 -32.05
N ALA A 43 19.28 -13.17 -30.82
CA ALA A 43 18.19 -13.27 -29.84
C ALA A 43 17.58 -11.91 -29.52
N LYS A 44 18.39 -10.87 -29.42
CA LYS A 44 17.92 -9.50 -29.21
C LYS A 44 17.08 -9.01 -30.39
N ASN A 45 17.55 -9.21 -31.61
CA ASN A 45 16.81 -8.78 -32.80
C ASN A 45 15.47 -9.52 -32.95
N GLN A 46 15.46 -10.82 -32.66
CA GLN A 46 14.23 -11.62 -32.65
C GLN A 46 13.26 -11.17 -31.55
N ALA A 47 13.76 -10.79 -30.36
CA ALA A 47 12.94 -10.23 -29.29
C ALA A 47 12.33 -8.88 -29.67
N LEU A 48 13.06 -8.03 -30.40
CA LEU A 48 12.53 -6.76 -30.91
C LEU A 48 11.42 -6.99 -31.94
N GLU A 49 11.60 -7.92 -32.88
CA GLU A 49 10.58 -8.28 -33.86
C GLU A 49 9.29 -8.78 -33.21
N LEU A 50 9.41 -9.62 -32.17
CA LEU A 50 8.27 -10.08 -31.36
C LEU A 50 7.59 -8.93 -30.61
N THR A 51 8.35 -7.94 -30.16
CA THR A 51 7.79 -6.74 -29.49
C THR A 51 7.00 -5.88 -30.48
N ASP A 52 7.53 -5.66 -31.68
CA ASP A 52 6.83 -4.94 -32.77
C ASP A 52 5.55 -5.70 -33.18
N GLN A 53 5.59 -7.03 -33.20
CA GLN A 53 4.42 -7.87 -33.43
C GLN A 53 3.39 -7.73 -32.31
N ALA A 54 3.83 -7.65 -31.06
CA ALA A 54 2.94 -7.40 -29.93
C ALA A 54 2.24 -6.03 -30.04
N GLU A 55 2.95 -4.97 -30.41
CA GLU A 55 2.35 -3.65 -30.69
C GLU A 55 1.32 -3.73 -31.83
N ALA A 56 1.59 -4.49 -32.87
CA ALA A 56 0.62 -4.69 -33.96
C ALA A 56 -0.64 -5.39 -33.46
N TYR A 57 -0.53 -6.43 -32.63
CA TYR A 57 -1.67 -7.10 -32.01
C TYR A 57 -2.47 -6.17 -31.09
N ILE A 58 -1.80 -5.33 -30.29
CA ILE A 58 -2.46 -4.31 -29.47
C ILE A 58 -3.30 -3.38 -30.35
N ASN A 59 -2.73 -2.89 -31.45
CA ASN A 59 -3.40 -2.01 -32.39
C ASN A 59 -4.62 -2.65 -33.09
N GLU A 60 -4.64 -3.98 -33.17
CA GLU A 60 -5.77 -4.77 -33.66
C GLU A 60 -6.76 -5.15 -32.55
N GLY A 61 -6.50 -4.79 -31.28
CA GLY A 61 -7.30 -5.17 -30.12
C GLY A 61 -7.12 -6.62 -29.65
N LYS A 62 -6.12 -7.33 -30.17
CA LYS A 62 -5.81 -8.73 -29.86
C LYS A 62 -4.86 -8.82 -28.67
N ILE A 63 -5.39 -8.59 -27.47
CA ILE A 63 -4.57 -8.47 -26.25
C ILE A 63 -3.94 -9.81 -25.82
N GLU A 64 -4.62 -10.94 -26.04
CA GLU A 64 -4.09 -12.27 -25.66
C GLU A 64 -2.89 -12.64 -26.55
N GLU A 65 -2.98 -12.43 -27.86
CA GLU A 65 -1.90 -12.65 -28.83
C GLU A 65 -0.71 -11.70 -28.54
N ALA A 66 -1.00 -10.45 -28.17
CA ALA A 66 0.04 -9.51 -27.74
C ALA A 66 0.79 -9.99 -26.51
N LEU A 67 0.10 -10.49 -25.49
CA LEU A 67 0.73 -11.05 -24.28
C LEU A 67 1.59 -12.28 -24.58
N GLU A 68 1.18 -13.13 -25.52
CA GLU A 68 1.99 -14.26 -25.95
C GLU A 68 3.29 -13.80 -26.62
N ALA A 69 3.23 -12.85 -27.56
CA ALA A 69 4.39 -12.28 -28.22
C ALA A 69 5.33 -11.58 -27.23
N ILE A 70 4.78 -10.81 -26.26
CA ILE A 70 5.51 -10.20 -25.15
C ILE A 70 6.26 -11.26 -24.33
N SER A 71 5.60 -12.35 -23.95
CA SER A 71 6.20 -13.43 -23.18
C SER A 71 7.37 -14.08 -23.91
N GLN A 72 7.22 -14.32 -25.22
CA GLN A 72 8.28 -14.88 -26.06
C GLN A 72 9.45 -13.89 -26.17
N SER A 73 9.20 -12.59 -26.43
CA SER A 73 10.24 -11.55 -26.48
C SER A 73 11.06 -11.50 -25.18
N LYS A 74 10.39 -11.48 -24.04
CA LYS A 74 11.03 -11.47 -22.70
C LYS A 74 11.89 -12.71 -22.44
N SER A 75 11.50 -13.86 -22.96
CA SER A 75 12.27 -15.10 -22.81
C SER A 75 13.57 -15.09 -23.61
N LEU A 76 13.57 -14.45 -24.77
CA LEU A 76 14.75 -14.30 -25.63
C LEU A 76 15.70 -13.20 -25.16
N PHE A 77 15.16 -12.09 -24.65
CA PHE A 77 15.95 -10.95 -24.21
C PHE A 77 15.39 -10.37 -22.91
N SER A 78 16.00 -10.75 -21.79
CA SER A 78 15.54 -10.46 -20.44
C SER A 78 15.99 -9.09 -19.88
N ASP A 79 16.69 -8.27 -20.65
CA ASP A 79 17.09 -6.93 -20.23
C ASP A 79 15.87 -6.00 -20.20
N ARG A 80 15.41 -5.70 -18.97
CA ARG A 80 14.18 -4.92 -18.74
C ARG A 80 14.28 -3.49 -19.26
N GLU A 81 15.45 -2.88 -19.24
CA GLU A 81 15.63 -1.48 -19.67
C GLU A 81 15.67 -1.35 -21.19
N GLN A 82 16.15 -2.37 -21.89
CA GLN A 82 16.29 -2.36 -23.34
C GLN A 82 15.14 -3.06 -24.07
N ASN A 83 14.38 -3.94 -23.42
CA ASN A 83 13.25 -4.65 -24.01
C ASN A 83 11.92 -3.97 -23.69
N LYS A 84 11.35 -3.27 -24.65
CA LYS A 84 10.05 -2.56 -24.54
C LYS A 84 8.88 -3.49 -24.20
N ALA A 85 8.98 -4.80 -24.45
CA ALA A 85 7.96 -5.78 -24.10
C ALA A 85 7.59 -5.75 -22.62
N PHE A 86 8.55 -5.43 -21.72
CA PHE A 86 8.27 -5.29 -20.29
C PHE A 86 7.36 -4.10 -19.99
N ALA A 87 7.55 -2.98 -20.68
CA ALA A 87 6.71 -1.80 -20.51
C ALA A 87 5.29 -2.05 -21.02
N LEU A 88 5.13 -2.71 -22.17
CA LEU A 88 3.82 -3.08 -22.71
C LEU A 88 3.06 -4.01 -21.76
N GLU A 89 3.72 -5.04 -21.23
CA GLU A 89 3.11 -5.94 -20.26
C GLU A 89 2.66 -5.21 -18.99
N GLU A 90 3.47 -4.28 -18.49
CA GLU A 90 3.14 -3.48 -17.31
C GLU A 90 1.88 -2.64 -17.54
N ILE A 91 1.76 -2.01 -18.71
CA ILE A 91 0.57 -1.23 -19.09
C ILE A 91 -0.66 -2.15 -19.20
N ILE A 92 -0.54 -3.30 -19.89
CA ILE A 92 -1.65 -4.24 -20.04
C ILE A 92 -2.10 -4.76 -18.66
N ASN A 93 -1.16 -5.12 -17.78
CA ASN A 93 -1.49 -5.57 -16.43
C ASN A 93 -2.16 -4.47 -15.61
N LYS A 94 -1.70 -3.23 -15.76
CA LYS A 94 -2.28 -2.07 -15.09
C LYS A 94 -3.73 -1.85 -15.49
N ILE A 95 -4.05 -1.82 -16.79
CA ILE A 95 -5.43 -1.62 -17.28
C ILE A 95 -6.35 -2.82 -17.01
N ASN A 96 -5.80 -3.99 -16.70
CA ASN A 96 -6.55 -5.17 -16.29
C ASN A 96 -6.73 -5.28 -14.76
N SER A 97 -6.06 -4.43 -13.99
CA SER A 97 -6.19 -4.40 -12.54
C SER A 97 -7.54 -3.82 -12.12
N GLU A 98 -8.28 -4.56 -11.30
CA GLU A 98 -9.54 -4.09 -10.70
C GLU A 98 -9.30 -2.90 -9.76
N ASP A 99 -8.19 -2.89 -9.04
CA ASP A 99 -7.81 -1.79 -8.16
C ASP A 99 -7.54 -0.50 -8.95
N PHE A 100 -6.86 -0.59 -10.10
CA PHE A 100 -6.64 0.57 -10.97
C PHE A 100 -7.94 1.10 -11.57
N LEU A 101 -8.85 0.22 -11.96
CA LEU A 101 -10.19 0.58 -12.43
C LEU A 101 -10.99 1.31 -11.33
N LYS A 102 -11.05 0.71 -10.13
CA LYS A 102 -11.74 1.26 -8.96
C LYS A 102 -11.18 2.63 -8.59
N THR A 103 -9.86 2.74 -8.48
CA THR A 103 -9.16 4.00 -8.14
C THR A 103 -9.43 5.08 -9.18
N SER A 104 -9.34 4.75 -10.48
CA SER A 104 -9.60 5.69 -11.56
C SER A 104 -11.04 6.23 -11.53
N LEU A 105 -12.03 5.39 -11.26
CA LEU A 105 -13.43 5.81 -11.10
C LEU A 105 -13.65 6.68 -9.84
N LEU A 106 -12.95 6.37 -8.75
CA LEU A 106 -13.06 7.13 -7.49
C LEU A 106 -12.42 8.51 -7.55
N GLU A 107 -11.28 8.62 -8.25
CA GLU A 107 -10.50 9.87 -8.33
C GLU A 107 -10.95 10.78 -9.49
N MET A 108 -11.77 10.26 -10.39
CA MET A 108 -12.33 11.03 -11.52
C MET A 108 -13.19 12.18 -11.01
N SER A 109 -12.99 13.36 -11.57
CA SER A 109 -13.87 14.51 -11.32
C SER A 109 -15.31 14.23 -11.77
N ASP A 110 -16.28 14.96 -11.26
CA ASP A 110 -17.67 14.78 -11.69
C ASP A 110 -17.86 15.23 -13.15
N ASP A 111 -17.11 16.23 -13.62
CA ASP A 111 -17.11 16.67 -15.02
C ASP A 111 -16.56 15.58 -15.96
N ASP A 112 -15.41 14.99 -15.62
CA ASP A 112 -14.83 13.87 -16.40
C ASP A 112 -15.75 12.64 -16.38
N PHE A 113 -16.44 12.40 -15.26
CA PHE A 113 -17.37 11.29 -15.18
C PHE A 113 -18.61 11.49 -16.07
N GLU A 114 -19.11 12.70 -16.20
CA GLU A 114 -20.16 13.00 -17.19
C GLU A 114 -19.64 12.85 -18.62
N LEU A 115 -18.41 13.28 -18.92
CA LEU A 115 -17.78 13.04 -20.23
C LEU A 115 -17.62 11.54 -20.50
N LEU A 116 -17.23 10.74 -19.50
CA LEU A 116 -17.15 9.28 -19.62
C LEU A 116 -18.51 8.68 -20.00
N LYS A 117 -19.59 9.05 -19.31
CA LYS A 117 -20.93 8.54 -19.58
C LYS A 117 -21.47 8.93 -20.97
N ASN A 118 -21.02 10.05 -21.48
CA ASN A 118 -21.37 10.53 -22.83
C ASN A 118 -20.47 9.95 -23.93
N GLY A 119 -19.40 9.21 -23.58
CA GLY A 119 -18.41 8.67 -24.53
C GLY A 119 -17.46 9.75 -25.07
N GLU A 120 -17.30 10.87 -24.37
CA GLU A 120 -16.51 12.03 -24.79
C GLU A 120 -15.20 12.19 -23.99
N LEU A 121 -14.91 11.27 -23.04
CA LEU A 121 -13.72 11.33 -22.21
C LEU A 121 -12.46 11.09 -23.03
N THR A 122 -11.49 12.02 -22.94
CA THR A 122 -10.21 11.98 -23.67
C THR A 122 -8.99 11.95 -22.74
N THR A 123 -9.19 11.78 -21.44
CA THR A 123 -8.13 11.75 -20.43
C THR A 123 -7.16 10.59 -20.68
N SER A 124 -5.86 10.84 -20.56
CA SER A 124 -4.84 9.79 -20.66
C SER A 124 -4.55 9.16 -19.30
N PHE A 125 -4.90 7.90 -19.13
CA PHE A 125 -4.64 7.10 -17.93
C PHE A 125 -3.35 6.29 -18.05
N VAL A 126 -2.95 5.96 -19.27
CA VAL A 126 -1.74 5.20 -19.58
C VAL A 126 -1.06 5.76 -20.83
N ASP A 127 0.28 5.60 -20.89
CA ASP A 127 1.11 6.11 -21.98
C ASP A 127 1.14 5.15 -23.18
N HIS A 128 -0.05 4.82 -23.69
CA HIS A 128 -0.23 4.07 -24.93
C HIS A 128 -1.64 4.32 -25.48
N PRO A 129 -1.79 4.95 -26.66
CA PRO A 129 -3.10 5.42 -27.14
C PRO A 129 -4.17 4.34 -27.19
N VAL A 130 -3.90 3.20 -27.83
CA VAL A 130 -4.89 2.12 -27.99
C VAL A 130 -5.22 1.46 -26.66
N LEU A 131 -4.23 1.23 -25.78
CA LEU A 131 -4.49 0.67 -24.44
C LEU A 131 -5.26 1.67 -23.56
N ASN A 132 -5.04 2.97 -23.75
CA ASN A 132 -5.84 4.01 -23.10
C ASN A 132 -7.30 3.97 -23.55
N ASP A 133 -7.56 3.84 -24.85
CA ASP A 133 -8.93 3.73 -25.37
C ASP A 133 -9.63 2.46 -24.85
N ILE A 134 -8.93 1.33 -24.80
CA ILE A 134 -9.42 0.10 -24.19
C ILE A 134 -9.75 0.31 -22.70
N PHE A 135 -8.92 1.04 -21.97
CA PHE A 135 -9.16 1.33 -20.58
C PHE A 135 -10.35 2.27 -20.36
N ILE A 136 -10.50 3.32 -21.19
CA ILE A 136 -11.67 4.21 -21.18
C ILE A 136 -12.96 3.41 -21.44
N GLN A 137 -12.93 2.47 -22.37
CA GLN A 137 -14.07 1.59 -22.61
C GLN A 137 -14.42 0.74 -21.37
N LYS A 138 -13.41 0.22 -20.67
CA LYS A 138 -13.62 -0.51 -19.40
C LYS A 138 -14.18 0.40 -18.29
N LEU A 139 -13.73 1.63 -18.19
CA LEU A 139 -14.28 2.62 -17.25
C LEU A 139 -15.75 2.88 -17.55
N PHE A 140 -16.10 3.07 -18.83
CA PHE A 140 -17.49 3.26 -19.28
C PHE A 140 -18.39 2.07 -18.91
N GLU A 141 -17.94 0.85 -19.17
CA GLU A 141 -18.68 -0.38 -18.85
C GLU A 141 -18.89 -0.60 -17.34
N ASN A 142 -18.07 0.05 -16.50
CA ASN A 142 -18.15 -0.07 -15.03
C ASN A 142 -18.55 1.25 -14.35
N ALA A 143 -19.01 2.23 -15.12
CA ALA A 143 -19.35 3.55 -14.58
C ALA A 143 -20.47 3.52 -13.52
N ASP A 144 -21.41 2.60 -13.63
CA ASP A 144 -22.49 2.37 -12.66
C ASP A 144 -21.98 1.94 -11.27
N LYS A 145 -20.80 1.31 -11.20
CA LYS A 145 -20.19 0.89 -9.93
C LYS A 145 -19.57 2.05 -9.13
N ARG A 146 -19.37 3.23 -9.74
CA ARG A 146 -18.75 4.37 -9.06
C ARG A 146 -19.45 4.73 -7.75
N ALA A 147 -20.78 4.76 -7.75
CA ALA A 147 -21.57 5.08 -6.57
C ALA A 147 -21.37 4.07 -5.43
N GLU A 148 -21.28 2.78 -5.78
CA GLU A 148 -20.99 1.70 -4.82
C GLU A 148 -19.57 1.86 -4.23
N TYR A 149 -18.57 2.11 -5.06
CA TYR A 149 -17.19 2.33 -4.61
C TYR A 149 -17.05 3.55 -3.70
N ILE A 150 -17.77 4.65 -4.00
CA ILE A 150 -17.79 5.85 -3.14
C ILE A 150 -18.42 5.51 -1.77
N ALA A 151 -19.54 4.78 -1.77
CA ALA A 151 -20.21 4.38 -0.53
C ALA A 151 -19.35 3.44 0.32
N GLU A 152 -18.65 2.50 -0.30
CA GLU A 152 -17.71 1.60 0.38
C GLU A 152 -16.55 2.37 1.01
N LYS A 153 -15.90 3.25 0.25
CA LYS A 153 -14.79 4.09 0.74
C LYS A 153 -15.21 4.99 1.91
N GLU A 154 -16.40 5.58 1.82
CA GLU A 154 -16.96 6.40 2.90
C GLU A 154 -17.23 5.57 4.17
N LYS A 155 -17.76 4.36 4.01
CA LYS A 155 -17.96 3.43 5.12
C LYS A 155 -16.64 3.06 5.79
N GLU A 156 -15.62 2.71 5.02
CA GLU A 156 -14.27 2.41 5.53
C GLU A 156 -13.68 3.60 6.29
N ARG A 157 -13.82 4.83 5.76
CA ARG A 157 -13.37 6.05 6.41
C ARG A 157 -14.05 6.26 7.77
N LEU A 158 -15.38 6.09 7.82
CA LEU A 158 -16.14 6.23 9.05
C LEU A 158 -15.81 5.15 10.10
N GLU A 159 -15.55 3.92 9.66
CA GLU A 159 -15.11 2.83 10.55
C GLU A 159 -13.71 3.11 11.11
N GLU A 160 -12.79 3.62 10.29
CA GLU A 160 -11.45 4.01 10.73
C GLU A 160 -11.49 5.18 11.73
N GLU A 161 -12.27 6.23 11.45
CA GLU A 161 -12.46 7.35 12.37
C GLU A 161 -13.05 6.89 13.71
N ARG A 162 -14.01 5.96 13.66
CA ARG A 162 -14.62 5.38 14.87
C ARG A 162 -13.60 4.56 15.66
N ARG A 163 -12.74 3.80 14.97
CA ARG A 163 -11.67 3.02 15.60
C ARG A 163 -10.65 3.93 16.28
N GLN A 164 -10.15 4.93 15.56
CA GLN A 164 -9.18 5.89 16.08
C GLN A 164 -9.73 6.65 17.30
N ARG A 165 -11.00 7.07 17.22
CA ARG A 165 -11.69 7.72 18.32
C ARG A 165 -11.77 6.82 19.56
N LYS A 166 -12.16 5.55 19.37
CA LYS A 166 -12.22 4.57 20.45
C LYS A 166 -10.85 4.36 21.10
N GLU A 167 -9.81 4.20 20.32
CA GLU A 167 -8.44 4.05 20.81
C GLU A 167 -7.97 5.28 21.61
N MET A 168 -8.32 6.48 21.15
CA MET A 168 -8.01 7.72 21.86
C MET A 168 -8.68 7.75 23.23
N ILE A 169 -9.97 7.48 23.29
CA ILE A 169 -10.75 7.42 24.53
C ILE A 169 -10.17 6.36 25.48
N GLU A 170 -9.91 5.14 24.99
CA GLU A 170 -9.42 4.04 25.82
C GLU A 170 -8.06 4.33 26.47
N LYS A 171 -7.21 5.16 25.87
CA LYS A 171 -5.94 5.59 26.46
C LYS A 171 -6.10 6.39 27.76
N ALA A 172 -7.22 7.06 27.95
CA ALA A 172 -7.52 7.81 29.16
C ALA A 172 -7.90 6.89 30.34
N PHE A 173 -8.24 5.62 30.05
CA PHE A 173 -8.66 4.64 31.05
C PHE A 173 -7.56 3.65 31.37
N SER A 174 -7.62 3.08 32.56
CA SER A 174 -6.75 1.99 33.00
C SER A 174 -7.19 0.67 32.37
N ALA A 175 -6.28 -0.03 31.69
CA ALA A 175 -6.55 -1.36 31.14
C ALA A 175 -6.78 -2.44 32.22
N TRP A 176 -6.43 -2.15 33.47
CA TRP A 176 -6.52 -3.11 34.58
C TRP A 176 -7.90 -3.11 35.24
N ASP A 177 -8.40 -1.92 35.61
CA ASP A 177 -9.62 -1.76 36.38
C ASP A 177 -10.67 -0.85 35.72
N GLY A 178 -10.38 -0.35 34.53
CA GLY A 178 -11.26 0.54 33.77
C GLY A 178 -11.41 1.95 34.36
N SER A 179 -10.64 2.30 35.41
CA SER A 179 -10.71 3.63 36.02
C SER A 179 -10.17 4.71 35.09
N HIS A 180 -10.78 5.90 35.10
CA HIS A 180 -10.26 7.05 34.37
C HIS A 180 -9.05 7.64 35.10
N ARG A 181 -7.87 7.63 34.47
CA ARG A 181 -6.58 7.92 35.12
C ARG A 181 -6.54 9.29 35.81
N ASN A 182 -6.85 10.36 35.10
CA ASN A 182 -6.77 11.71 35.64
C ASN A 182 -7.87 11.98 36.69
N LEU A 183 -9.09 11.44 36.47
CA LEU A 183 -10.15 11.59 37.44
C LEU A 183 -9.86 10.83 38.74
N THR A 184 -9.24 9.65 38.66
CA THR A 184 -8.76 8.89 39.79
C THR A 184 -7.66 9.64 40.58
N ALA A 185 -6.72 10.29 39.85
CA ALA A 185 -5.70 11.12 40.48
C ALA A 185 -6.35 12.31 41.23
N TYR A 186 -7.24 13.03 40.57
CA TYR A 186 -7.99 14.13 41.17
C TYR A 186 -8.76 13.69 42.43
N ILE A 187 -9.47 12.57 42.39
CA ILE A 187 -10.21 12.02 43.51
C ILE A 187 -9.26 11.78 44.68
N LYS A 188 -8.14 11.09 44.47
CA LYS A 188 -7.16 10.79 45.51
C LYS A 188 -6.54 12.04 46.14
N GLU A 189 -6.26 13.07 45.35
CA GLU A 189 -5.74 14.33 45.85
C GLU A 189 -6.73 15.08 46.76
N ASN A 190 -8.03 14.88 46.58
CA ASN A 190 -9.08 15.53 47.33
C ASN A 190 -9.67 14.66 48.45
N MET A 191 -9.16 13.43 48.68
CA MET A 191 -9.59 12.57 49.78
C MET A 191 -8.82 12.84 51.07
N ASN A 192 -9.49 12.70 52.24
CA ASN A 192 -8.83 12.74 53.52
C ASN A 192 -7.76 11.65 53.74
N ASP A 193 -8.02 10.45 53.19
CA ASP A 193 -7.09 9.31 53.22
C ASP A 193 -6.99 8.72 51.79
N PRO A 194 -6.06 9.22 51.00
CA PRO A 194 -5.84 8.73 49.61
C PRO A 194 -5.52 7.21 49.54
N LYS A 195 -4.94 6.65 50.59
CA LYS A 195 -4.60 5.22 50.66
C LYS A 195 -5.80 4.31 50.82
N SER A 196 -6.92 4.87 51.29
CA SER A 196 -8.19 4.15 51.41
C SER A 196 -9.00 4.08 50.11
N TYR A 197 -8.56 4.71 49.02
CA TYR A 197 -9.23 4.68 47.75
C TYR A 197 -9.36 3.25 47.20
N GLU A 198 -10.58 2.84 46.94
CA GLU A 198 -10.93 1.60 46.26
C GLU A 198 -11.85 1.92 45.10
N HIS A 199 -11.39 1.64 43.83
CA HIS A 199 -12.21 1.80 42.64
C HIS A 199 -13.36 0.80 42.65
N VAL A 200 -14.57 1.25 42.34
CA VAL A 200 -15.76 0.40 42.24
C VAL A 200 -16.18 0.28 40.78
N GLU A 201 -16.37 1.40 40.09
CA GLU A 201 -16.85 1.44 38.70
C GLU A 201 -16.55 2.80 38.08
N THR A 202 -16.26 2.81 36.80
CA THR A 202 -16.22 4.02 35.99
C THR A 202 -17.09 3.82 34.74
N VAL A 203 -18.02 4.72 34.54
CA VAL A 203 -18.85 4.78 33.31
C VAL A 203 -18.59 6.09 32.58
N TYR A 204 -18.73 6.08 31.26
CA TYR A 204 -18.63 7.30 30.50
C TYR A 204 -19.71 7.39 29.41
N TRP A 205 -20.01 8.61 29.01
CA TRP A 205 -20.89 8.95 27.89
C TRP A 205 -20.09 9.81 26.91
N ASP A 206 -20.04 9.39 25.66
CA ASP A 206 -19.40 10.14 24.57
C ASP A 206 -20.40 11.19 24.05
N MET A 207 -20.05 12.47 24.19
CA MET A 207 -20.88 13.62 23.80
C MET A 207 -20.44 14.22 22.46
N GLY A 208 -19.48 13.59 21.77
CA GLY A 208 -18.92 14.05 20.50
C GLY A 208 -17.61 14.81 20.68
N ASP A 209 -17.62 15.98 21.25
CA ASP A 209 -16.45 16.84 21.49
C ASP A 209 -15.79 16.60 22.86
N HIS A 210 -16.47 15.93 23.78
CA HIS A 210 -15.97 15.61 25.11
C HIS A 210 -16.63 14.34 25.66
N LEU A 211 -16.15 13.86 26.81
CA LEU A 211 -16.76 12.77 27.55
C LEU A 211 -17.34 13.31 28.85
N ILE A 212 -18.45 12.72 29.29
CA ILE A 212 -18.90 12.79 30.67
C ILE A 212 -18.49 11.52 31.35
N VAL A 213 -17.65 11.60 32.37
CA VAL A 213 -17.13 10.43 33.11
C VAL A 213 -17.64 10.48 34.53
N MET A 214 -18.14 9.34 35.02
CA MET A 214 -18.51 9.16 36.43
C MET A 214 -17.74 7.99 37.02
N THR A 215 -16.92 8.29 38.03
CA THR A 215 -16.18 7.30 38.79
C THR A 215 -16.79 7.11 40.17
N THR A 216 -17.20 5.90 40.48
CA THR A 216 -17.66 5.46 41.79
C THR A 216 -16.52 4.79 42.52
N PHE A 217 -16.31 5.13 43.78
CA PHE A 217 -15.23 4.60 44.61
C PHE A 217 -15.65 4.48 46.09
N ARG A 218 -14.89 3.72 46.84
CA ARG A 218 -14.95 3.69 48.30
C ARG A 218 -13.74 4.40 48.88
N GLY A 219 -13.92 5.00 50.04
CA GLY A 219 -12.84 5.65 50.77
C GLY A 219 -13.26 5.95 52.21
N LYS A 220 -12.26 6.20 53.07
CA LYS A 220 -12.54 6.57 54.49
C LYS A 220 -12.91 8.04 54.61
N ASN A 221 -13.98 8.33 55.31
CA ASN A 221 -14.34 9.66 55.72
C ASN A 221 -13.46 10.20 56.87
N ALA A 222 -13.65 11.42 57.31
CA ALA A 222 -12.90 12.05 58.39
C ALA A 222 -13.01 11.29 59.76
N PHE A 223 -14.01 10.44 59.92
CA PHE A 223 -14.25 9.64 61.13
C PHE A 223 -13.71 8.19 60.97
N GLY A 224 -13.05 7.87 59.89
CA GLY A 224 -12.49 6.54 59.58
C GLY A 224 -13.51 5.52 59.04
N GLY A 225 -14.76 5.87 58.87
CA GLY A 225 -15.81 5.04 58.27
C GLY A 225 -15.65 4.96 56.75
N VAL A 226 -15.78 3.73 56.19
CA VAL A 226 -15.75 3.51 54.72
C VAL A 226 -17.08 3.91 54.14
N VAL A 227 -17.06 4.85 53.18
CA VAL A 227 -18.23 5.37 52.45
C VAL A 227 -18.07 5.17 50.96
N LYS A 228 -19.19 5.02 50.27
CA LYS A 228 -19.24 4.94 48.79
C LYS A 228 -19.59 6.31 48.23
N ASN A 229 -18.74 6.86 47.41
CA ASN A 229 -18.88 8.16 46.79
C ASN A 229 -18.79 8.04 45.25
N ALA A 230 -19.23 9.08 44.55
CA ALA A 230 -18.99 9.18 43.11
C ALA A 230 -18.62 10.60 42.72
N VAL A 231 -17.79 10.74 41.71
CA VAL A 231 -17.43 12.02 41.09
C VAL A 231 -17.77 11.96 39.61
N LYS A 232 -18.51 12.98 39.17
CA LYS A 232 -18.87 13.17 37.76
C LYS A 232 -18.10 14.36 37.19
N ALA A 233 -17.43 14.16 36.07
CA ALA A 233 -16.61 15.19 35.44
C ALA A 233 -16.84 15.24 33.93
N LYS A 234 -16.68 16.42 33.36
CA LYS A 234 -16.47 16.63 31.93
C LYS A 234 -14.99 16.52 31.66
N VAL A 235 -14.61 15.65 30.68
CA VAL A 235 -13.22 15.44 30.32
C VAL A 235 -13.03 15.53 28.79
N SER A 236 -11.85 15.91 28.34
CA SER A 236 -11.51 15.89 26.92
C SER A 236 -11.41 14.45 26.40
N LEU A 237 -11.32 14.27 25.08
CA LEU A 237 -11.13 12.95 24.49
C LEU A 237 -9.77 12.34 24.86
N GLU A 238 -8.77 13.18 25.14
CA GLU A 238 -7.44 12.79 25.59
C GLU A 238 -7.40 12.51 27.11
N GLY A 239 -8.52 12.72 27.80
CA GLY A 239 -8.68 12.41 29.22
C GLY A 239 -8.34 13.56 30.18
N GLU A 240 -8.21 14.81 29.74
CA GLU A 240 -8.00 15.97 30.60
C GLU A 240 -9.32 16.37 31.28
N ILE A 241 -9.28 16.68 32.59
CA ILE A 241 -10.45 17.16 33.32
C ILE A 241 -10.72 18.60 32.91
N LEU A 242 -11.86 18.83 32.27
CA LEU A 242 -12.31 20.17 31.87
C LEU A 242 -13.16 20.83 33.00
N GLU A 243 -13.98 20.02 33.66
CA GLU A 243 -14.89 20.52 34.72
C GLU A 243 -15.32 19.38 35.64
N ILE A 244 -15.40 19.62 36.93
CA ILE A 244 -16.07 18.73 37.88
C ILE A 244 -17.53 19.12 37.97
N LEU A 245 -18.41 18.21 37.52
CA LEU A 245 -19.86 18.50 37.43
C LEU A 245 -20.60 18.18 38.73
N ASP A 246 -20.19 17.11 39.43
CA ASP A 246 -20.89 16.70 40.66
C ASP A 246 -19.97 15.83 41.53
N VAL A 247 -20.18 15.95 42.86
CA VAL A 247 -19.55 15.11 43.88
C VAL A 247 -20.63 14.50 44.77
N ILE A 248 -20.96 13.25 44.56
CA ILE A 248 -22.03 12.52 45.23
C ILE A 248 -21.41 11.77 46.42
N GLN A 249 -21.88 12.08 47.61
CA GLN A 249 -21.43 11.50 48.89
C GLN A 249 -22.49 10.58 49.47
#